data_4442143263d8be7e50d6fbab6910eaff
#
_entry.id   4442143263d8be7e50d6fbab6910eaff
#
_cell.length_a   1.000
_cell.length_b   1.000
_cell.length_c   1.000
_cell.angle_alpha   90.00
_cell.angle_beta   90.00
_cell.angle_gamma   90.00
#
_symmetry.space_group_name_H-M   'P 1'
#
loop_
_entity.id
_entity.type
_entity.pdbx_description
1 polymer ?
#
loop_
_entity_poly.entity_id
_entity_poly.type
_entity_poly.pdbx_seq_one_letter_code
_entity_poly.pdbx_strand_id
1 'polypeptide(L)'
;MTPPLPTGSSCHPLATISDRDMLSSCVHCGLCLEVCPTYQLSGDENNSPRGRLRLWREEADGRLAPDPWTASYTEECVGCLACEPACPAKVPYGEILEHTRHQHVATGRTRTPLKLRAAAAMASRPWLFNLVMTPARFLRRWGALPLRLFFPGKPAVALSTARYAEQLMRQYRPTGPRVALLTGCLMEAVFREINFATVRVLIENNVQVVVPENQGCCGAMQEHLGLDSVDQLREGNRKAFSSLDVVAVVANSSGCGLALGKALKGGMPVRDVLDFLGGMNLKKRDRGNSKARLYIDLPCHLVHGQKLAGIPETVLNATGYRWELAPQARDCCGSGGVYNLQKPDSAREILAKKSDFLNTAQGDPVILGTSNHVCMMQWNTARADGLVRKPFEVKHVIQLLDPGEGFAATY
;
A
#
# COMPACT_ATOMS: atom_id res chain seq x y z
N MET A 1 -11.06 -11.54 -45.51
CA MET A 1 -9.59 -11.27 -45.45
C MET A 1 -9.31 -10.60 -44.14
N THR A 2 -8.79 -11.35 -43.17
CA THR A 2 -8.34 -10.86 -41.87
C THR A 2 -6.97 -10.22 -42.08
N PRO A 3 -6.69 -9.02 -41.52
CA PRO A 3 -5.36 -8.40 -41.57
C PRO A 3 -4.34 -9.21 -40.80
N PRO A 4 -3.07 -9.27 -41.24
CA PRO A 4 -2.02 -9.98 -40.55
C PRO A 4 -1.67 -9.29 -39.26
N LEU A 5 -1.42 -10.07 -38.20
CA LEU A 5 -0.92 -9.62 -36.90
C LEU A 5 0.45 -8.96 -37.02
N PRO A 6 0.74 -7.88 -36.32
CA PRO A 6 2.05 -7.24 -36.35
C PRO A 6 3.10 -8.18 -35.74
N THR A 7 4.08 -8.56 -36.53
CA THR A 7 5.30 -9.22 -36.12
C THR A 7 6.26 -8.21 -35.56
N GLY A 8 6.61 -8.32 -34.28
CA GLY A 8 7.76 -7.60 -33.73
C GLY A 8 7.52 -6.80 -32.44
N SER A 9 7.26 -7.48 -31.36
CA SER A 9 7.70 -7.10 -30.01
C SER A 9 7.74 -8.35 -29.17
N SER A 10 8.73 -8.51 -28.34
CA SER A 10 8.94 -9.65 -27.44
C SER A 10 7.82 -9.73 -26.40
N CYS A 11 6.62 -10.06 -26.83
CA CYS A 11 5.53 -10.46 -25.96
C CYS A 11 5.88 -11.87 -25.45
N HIS A 12 6.21 -11.97 -24.18
CA HIS A 12 6.10 -13.26 -23.51
C HIS A 12 4.61 -13.66 -23.52
N PRO A 13 4.24 -14.71 -24.25
CA PRO A 13 2.88 -15.21 -24.18
C PRO A 13 2.61 -15.72 -22.76
N LEU A 14 1.34 -15.69 -22.29
CA LEU A 14 0.86 -16.44 -21.10
C LEU A 14 1.11 -17.96 -21.21
N ALA A 15 1.94 -18.38 -22.08
CA ALA A 15 2.21 -19.75 -22.47
C ALA A 15 3.60 -20.23 -22.06
N THR A 16 4.20 -19.66 -21.00
CA THR A 16 5.27 -20.43 -20.34
C THR A 16 4.63 -21.60 -19.59
N ILE A 17 5.29 -22.74 -19.59
CA ILE A 17 4.82 -23.96 -18.88
C ILE A 17 4.47 -23.61 -17.43
N SER A 18 5.23 -22.71 -16.78
CA SER A 18 5.01 -22.24 -15.41
C SER A 18 3.67 -21.47 -15.21
N ASP A 19 3.21 -20.68 -16.18
CA ASP A 19 1.97 -19.91 -16.04
C ASP A 19 0.74 -20.82 -16.14
N ARG A 20 0.79 -21.82 -17.01
CA ARG A 20 -0.27 -22.84 -17.11
C ARG A 20 -0.35 -23.72 -15.87
N ASP A 21 0.77 -24.08 -15.27
CA ASP A 21 0.82 -24.84 -14.02
C ASP A 21 0.24 -24.06 -12.86
N MET A 22 0.57 -22.75 -12.75
CA MET A 22 -0.02 -21.86 -11.74
C MET A 22 -1.54 -21.75 -11.89
N LEU A 23 -2.05 -21.54 -13.11
CA LEU A 23 -3.49 -21.49 -13.40
C LEU A 23 -4.18 -22.83 -13.11
N SER A 24 -3.50 -23.95 -13.36
CA SER A 24 -4.03 -25.30 -13.15
C SER A 24 -4.07 -25.71 -11.68
N SER A 25 -3.36 -25.01 -10.78
CA SER A 25 -3.36 -25.28 -9.34
C SER A 25 -4.72 -24.99 -8.66
N CYS A 26 -5.61 -24.25 -9.32
CA CYS A 26 -6.94 -23.96 -8.79
C CYS A 26 -7.89 -25.16 -8.93
N VAL A 27 -8.36 -25.68 -7.79
CA VAL A 27 -9.33 -26.81 -7.72
C VAL A 27 -10.79 -26.36 -7.67
N HIS A 28 -11.06 -25.09 -7.88
CA HIS A 28 -12.42 -24.48 -7.93
C HIS A 28 -13.30 -24.71 -6.69
N CYS A 29 -12.74 -24.89 -5.49
CA CYS A 29 -13.47 -25.18 -4.25
C CYS A 29 -14.40 -24.05 -3.75
N GLY A 30 -14.15 -22.79 -4.14
CA GLY A 30 -15.01 -21.64 -3.82
C GLY A 30 -14.67 -20.91 -2.51
N LEU A 31 -13.74 -21.37 -1.68
CA LEU A 31 -13.42 -20.73 -0.39
C LEU A 31 -12.93 -19.26 -0.54
N CYS A 32 -12.44 -18.88 -1.70
CA CYS A 32 -12.02 -17.51 -1.99
C CYS A 32 -13.19 -16.53 -2.24
N LEU A 33 -14.44 -17.03 -2.40
CA LEU A 33 -15.60 -16.17 -2.67
C LEU A 33 -15.98 -15.34 -1.46
N GLU A 34 -16.01 -15.96 -0.29
CA GLU A 34 -16.40 -15.33 0.99
C GLU A 34 -15.54 -14.10 1.36
N VAL A 35 -14.28 -14.10 0.91
CA VAL A 35 -13.32 -13.03 1.23
C VAL A 35 -13.12 -12.03 0.09
N CYS A 36 -13.80 -12.23 -1.05
CA CYS A 36 -13.61 -11.39 -2.23
C CYS A 36 -14.56 -10.19 -2.23
N PRO A 37 -14.05 -8.93 -2.08
CA PRO A 37 -14.93 -7.77 -2.03
C PRO A 37 -15.72 -7.54 -3.31
N THR A 38 -15.13 -7.82 -4.49
CA THR A 38 -15.82 -7.60 -5.76
C THR A 38 -16.88 -8.66 -6.05
N TYR A 39 -16.71 -9.89 -5.59
CA TYR A 39 -17.76 -10.90 -5.63
C TYR A 39 -18.89 -10.56 -4.66
N GLN A 40 -18.59 -10.13 -3.45
CA GLN A 40 -19.60 -9.72 -2.46
C GLN A 40 -20.44 -8.52 -2.90
N LEU A 41 -19.91 -7.68 -3.80
CA LEU A 41 -20.67 -6.57 -4.38
C LEU A 41 -21.58 -7.01 -5.51
N SER A 42 -21.07 -7.81 -6.44
CA SER A 42 -21.75 -8.09 -7.71
C SER A 42 -22.57 -9.39 -7.70
N GLY A 43 -22.19 -10.37 -6.86
CA GLY A 43 -22.69 -11.74 -6.95
C GLY A 43 -22.29 -12.47 -8.24
N ASP A 44 -21.53 -11.82 -9.12
CA ASP A 44 -21.08 -12.39 -10.40
C ASP A 44 -19.82 -13.25 -10.18
N GLU A 45 -19.92 -14.52 -10.57
CA GLU A 45 -18.83 -15.48 -10.46
C GLU A 45 -17.57 -15.02 -11.19
N ASN A 46 -17.70 -14.34 -12.34
CA ASN A 46 -16.55 -13.82 -13.07
C ASN A 46 -15.79 -12.72 -12.30
N ASN A 47 -16.45 -12.06 -11.35
CA ASN A 47 -15.83 -11.11 -10.43
C ASN A 47 -15.20 -11.77 -9.21
N SER A 48 -15.22 -13.10 -9.12
CA SER A 48 -14.56 -13.87 -8.07
C SER A 48 -13.12 -14.26 -8.44
N PRO A 49 -12.26 -14.61 -7.47
CA PRO A 49 -10.91 -15.06 -7.78
C PRO A 49 -10.91 -16.35 -8.64
N ARG A 50 -11.75 -17.34 -8.29
CA ARG A 50 -11.81 -18.59 -9.07
C ARG A 50 -12.41 -18.37 -10.45
N GLY A 51 -13.38 -17.48 -10.60
CA GLY A 51 -13.96 -17.13 -11.90
C GLY A 51 -12.93 -16.49 -12.82
N ARG A 52 -12.16 -15.51 -12.30
CA ARG A 52 -11.05 -14.90 -13.04
C ARG A 52 -9.99 -15.93 -13.44
N LEU A 53 -9.57 -16.81 -12.53
CA LEU A 53 -8.64 -17.90 -12.84
C LEU A 53 -9.19 -18.82 -13.94
N ARG A 54 -10.49 -19.09 -13.93
CA ARG A 54 -11.14 -19.88 -14.99
C ARG A 54 -11.08 -19.16 -16.33
N LEU A 55 -11.43 -17.88 -16.40
CA LEU A 55 -11.35 -17.08 -17.63
C LEU A 55 -9.91 -17.06 -18.19
N TRP A 56 -8.93 -16.76 -17.36
CA TRP A 56 -7.53 -16.72 -17.78
C TRP A 56 -7.01 -18.08 -18.25
N ARG A 57 -7.46 -19.16 -17.60
CA ARG A 57 -7.12 -20.52 -18.03
C ARG A 57 -7.75 -20.88 -19.38
N GLU A 58 -9.02 -20.56 -19.59
CA GLU A 58 -9.70 -20.82 -20.87
C GLU A 58 -9.06 -20.02 -22.02
N GLU A 59 -8.63 -18.79 -21.76
CA GLU A 59 -7.86 -18.00 -22.73
C GLU A 59 -6.48 -18.62 -23.02
N ALA A 60 -5.74 -19.02 -21.97
CA ALA A 60 -4.43 -19.64 -22.12
C ALA A 60 -4.47 -20.96 -22.88
N ASP A 61 -5.55 -21.71 -22.74
CA ASP A 61 -5.78 -22.98 -23.43
C ASP A 61 -6.37 -22.78 -24.85
N GLY A 62 -6.65 -21.54 -25.26
CA GLY A 62 -7.21 -21.21 -26.56
C GLY A 62 -8.71 -21.61 -26.74
N ARG A 63 -9.39 -21.94 -25.64
CA ARG A 63 -10.82 -22.25 -25.64
C ARG A 63 -11.71 -21.02 -25.58
N LEU A 64 -11.20 -19.93 -25.06
CA LEU A 64 -11.83 -18.62 -25.02
C LEU A 64 -10.98 -17.64 -25.82
N ALA A 65 -11.59 -16.92 -26.74
CA ALA A 65 -10.91 -15.87 -27.49
C ALA A 65 -10.61 -14.69 -26.55
N PRO A 66 -9.37 -14.17 -26.56
CA PRO A 66 -9.04 -12.99 -25.80
C PRO A 66 -9.81 -11.76 -26.30
N ASP A 67 -10.57 -11.12 -25.43
CA ASP A 67 -11.33 -9.93 -25.77
C ASP A 67 -11.34 -8.88 -24.62
N PRO A 68 -11.84 -7.64 -24.88
CA PRO A 68 -11.97 -6.62 -23.85
C PRO A 68 -12.98 -6.97 -22.74
N TRP A 69 -13.95 -7.84 -22.99
CA TRP A 69 -14.93 -8.25 -21.99
C TRP A 69 -14.28 -9.09 -20.89
N THR A 70 -13.49 -10.11 -21.27
CA THR A 70 -12.75 -10.91 -20.29
C THR A 70 -11.71 -10.07 -19.53
N ALA A 71 -11.07 -9.11 -20.21
CA ALA A 71 -10.13 -8.18 -19.58
C ALA A 71 -10.81 -7.28 -18.53
N SER A 72 -12.08 -6.90 -18.74
CA SER A 72 -12.80 -6.05 -17.78
C SER A 72 -12.94 -6.68 -16.39
N TYR A 73 -13.13 -8.01 -16.31
CA TYR A 73 -13.16 -8.72 -15.02
C TYR A 73 -11.81 -8.71 -14.30
N THR A 74 -10.70 -8.67 -15.03
CA THR A 74 -9.37 -8.49 -14.45
C THR A 74 -9.21 -7.09 -13.84
N GLU A 75 -9.75 -6.07 -14.50
CA GLU A 75 -9.73 -4.68 -14.01
C GLU A 75 -10.63 -4.48 -12.78
N GLU A 76 -11.71 -5.24 -12.64
CA GLU A 76 -12.57 -5.21 -11.45
C GLU A 76 -11.88 -5.80 -10.21
N CYS A 77 -10.74 -6.47 -10.31
CA CYS A 77 -10.03 -6.96 -9.16
C CYS A 77 -9.34 -5.83 -8.39
N VAL A 78 -9.64 -5.69 -7.10
CA VAL A 78 -8.99 -4.70 -6.23
C VAL A 78 -7.50 -5.00 -5.98
N GLY A 79 -7.08 -6.26 -6.11
CA GLY A 79 -5.71 -6.69 -5.80
C GLY A 79 -5.41 -6.79 -4.30
N CYS A 80 -6.41 -7.03 -3.47
CA CYS A 80 -6.27 -7.07 -2.01
C CYS A 80 -5.60 -8.34 -1.46
N LEU A 81 -5.47 -9.40 -2.28
CA LEU A 81 -4.83 -10.68 -1.97
C LEU A 81 -5.53 -11.51 -0.87
N ALA A 82 -6.72 -11.14 -0.40
CA ALA A 82 -7.44 -11.89 0.63
C ALA A 82 -7.76 -13.34 0.23
N CYS A 83 -7.84 -13.60 -1.07
CA CYS A 83 -8.08 -14.93 -1.62
C CYS A 83 -6.89 -15.90 -1.46
N GLU A 84 -5.65 -15.40 -1.30
CA GLU A 84 -4.48 -16.27 -1.15
C GLU A 84 -4.46 -17.03 0.18
N PRO A 85 -4.58 -16.39 1.36
CA PRO A 85 -4.65 -17.11 2.62
C PRO A 85 -5.91 -17.96 2.77
N ALA A 86 -7.00 -17.64 2.07
CA ALA A 86 -8.22 -18.44 2.04
C ALA A 86 -8.10 -19.69 1.12
N CYS A 87 -7.05 -19.77 0.30
CA CYS A 87 -6.88 -20.84 -0.68
C CYS A 87 -6.12 -22.04 -0.09
N PRO A 88 -6.76 -23.25 0.08
CA PRO A 88 -6.07 -24.44 0.55
C PRO A 88 -5.04 -24.96 -0.47
N ALA A 89 -5.27 -24.73 -1.77
CA ALA A 89 -4.34 -25.09 -2.83
C ALA A 89 -3.17 -24.09 -2.99
N LYS A 90 -3.15 -23.01 -2.20
CA LYS A 90 -2.09 -21.98 -2.21
C LYS A 90 -1.80 -21.39 -3.59
N VAL A 91 -2.85 -21.17 -4.37
CA VAL A 91 -2.74 -20.54 -5.70
C VAL A 91 -2.08 -19.16 -5.55
N PRO A 92 -1.00 -18.86 -6.28
CA PRO A 92 -0.29 -17.57 -6.21
C PRO A 92 -1.06 -16.51 -7.02
N TYR A 93 -2.27 -16.19 -6.57
CA TYR A 93 -3.23 -15.37 -7.29
C TYR A 93 -2.68 -13.97 -7.63
N GLY A 94 -1.93 -13.35 -6.70
CA GLY A 94 -1.34 -12.03 -6.91
C GLY A 94 -0.34 -12.02 -8.07
N GLU A 95 0.51 -13.03 -8.16
CA GLU A 95 1.51 -13.17 -9.23
C GLU A 95 0.81 -13.37 -10.59
N ILE A 96 -0.19 -14.23 -10.64
CA ILE A 96 -0.99 -14.46 -11.85
C ILE A 96 -1.72 -13.18 -12.28
N LEU A 97 -2.34 -12.46 -11.32
CA LEU A 97 -3.02 -11.20 -11.59
C LEU A 97 -2.09 -10.13 -12.19
N GLU A 98 -0.89 -9.99 -11.64
CA GLU A 98 0.10 -9.03 -12.14
C GLU A 98 0.53 -9.35 -13.57
N HIS A 99 0.87 -10.61 -13.84
CA HIS A 99 1.18 -11.10 -15.19
C HIS A 99 0.04 -10.83 -16.16
N THR A 100 -1.19 -11.16 -15.77
CA THR A 100 -2.37 -10.97 -16.61
C THR A 100 -2.63 -9.49 -16.92
N ARG A 101 -2.53 -8.61 -15.92
CA ARG A 101 -2.66 -7.16 -16.12
C ARG A 101 -1.62 -6.61 -17.09
N HIS A 102 -0.37 -7.00 -16.91
CA HIS A 102 0.73 -6.63 -17.80
C HIS A 102 0.44 -7.07 -19.24
N GLN A 103 0.03 -8.30 -19.43
CA GLN A 103 -0.30 -8.83 -20.74
C GLN A 103 -1.51 -8.12 -21.38
N HIS A 104 -2.56 -7.82 -20.62
CA HIS A 104 -3.72 -7.10 -21.14
C HIS A 104 -3.34 -5.69 -21.62
N VAL A 105 -2.45 -5.01 -20.92
CA VAL A 105 -1.94 -3.70 -21.35
C VAL A 105 -1.04 -3.83 -22.57
N ALA A 106 -0.11 -4.79 -22.58
CA ALA A 106 0.82 -5.02 -23.69
C ALA A 106 0.10 -5.40 -25.00
N THR A 107 -0.99 -6.17 -24.89
CA THR A 107 -1.82 -6.58 -26.07
C THR A 107 -2.91 -5.57 -26.42
N GLY A 108 -3.02 -4.45 -25.70
CA GLY A 108 -4.02 -3.40 -25.96
C GLY A 108 -5.46 -3.76 -25.57
N ARG A 109 -5.69 -4.86 -24.85
CA ARG A 109 -7.03 -5.26 -24.35
C ARG A 109 -7.52 -4.30 -23.25
N THR A 110 -6.59 -3.83 -22.43
CA THR A 110 -6.85 -2.81 -21.41
C THR A 110 -6.11 -1.53 -21.78
N ARG A 111 -6.82 -0.40 -21.69
CA ARG A 111 -6.22 0.92 -21.92
C ARG A 111 -6.14 1.68 -20.60
N THR A 112 -4.94 1.79 -20.07
CA THR A 112 -4.71 2.63 -18.88
C THR A 112 -5.01 4.09 -19.23
N PRO A 113 -5.89 4.77 -18.50
CA PRO A 113 -6.21 6.19 -18.73
C PRO A 113 -4.95 7.06 -18.74
N LEU A 114 -4.87 8.01 -19.67
CA LEU A 114 -3.69 8.88 -19.84
C LEU A 114 -3.31 9.61 -18.54
N LYS A 115 -4.29 10.05 -17.76
CA LYS A 115 -4.09 10.68 -16.43
C LYS A 115 -3.33 9.76 -15.47
N LEU A 116 -3.67 8.47 -15.42
CA LEU A 116 -3.02 7.49 -14.55
C LEU A 116 -1.63 7.13 -15.07
N ARG A 117 -1.45 7.02 -16.39
CA ARG A 117 -0.11 6.85 -17.00
C ARG A 117 0.80 8.02 -16.67
N ALA A 118 0.31 9.25 -16.81
CA ALA A 118 1.05 10.45 -16.45
C ALA A 118 1.41 10.50 -14.96
N ALA A 119 0.47 10.14 -14.08
CA ALA A 119 0.71 10.05 -12.64
C ALA A 119 1.76 8.98 -12.30
N ALA A 120 1.70 7.80 -12.93
CA ALA A 120 2.69 6.74 -12.77
C ALA A 120 4.07 7.16 -13.26
N ALA A 121 4.16 7.80 -14.43
CA ALA A 121 5.41 8.33 -14.97
C ALA A 121 6.02 9.43 -14.09
N MET A 122 5.20 10.29 -13.52
CA MET A 122 5.62 11.32 -12.57
C MET A 122 6.10 10.70 -11.24
N ALA A 123 5.36 9.71 -10.70
CA ALA A 123 5.75 8.98 -9.49
C ALA A 123 7.07 8.21 -9.66
N SER A 124 7.40 7.78 -10.88
CA SER A 124 8.68 7.14 -11.21
C SER A 124 9.87 8.07 -11.15
N ARG A 125 9.64 9.39 -11.09
CA ARG A 125 10.69 10.43 -11.02
C ARG A 125 10.53 11.25 -9.74
N PRO A 126 11.08 10.81 -8.60
CA PRO A 126 10.83 11.41 -7.29
C PRO A 126 11.13 12.91 -7.22
N TRP A 127 12.18 13.37 -7.91
CA TRP A 127 12.53 14.80 -7.95
C TRP A 127 11.45 15.64 -8.64
N LEU A 128 10.91 15.16 -9.79
CA LEU A 128 9.85 15.84 -10.54
C LEU A 128 8.55 15.83 -9.73
N PHE A 129 8.22 14.70 -9.13
CA PHE A 129 7.03 14.58 -8.29
C PHE A 129 7.08 15.50 -7.08
N ASN A 130 8.23 15.60 -6.41
CA ASN A 130 8.44 16.54 -5.32
C ASN A 130 8.31 18.01 -5.79
N LEU A 131 8.85 18.35 -6.96
CA LEU A 131 8.76 19.69 -7.53
C LEU A 131 7.30 20.07 -7.80
N VAL A 132 6.55 19.22 -8.50
CA VAL A 132 5.12 19.43 -8.82
C VAL A 132 4.26 19.52 -7.57
N MET A 133 4.55 18.72 -6.54
CA MET A 133 3.78 18.71 -5.29
C MET A 133 4.16 19.84 -4.32
N THR A 134 5.24 20.57 -4.56
CA THR A 134 5.66 21.68 -3.68
C THR A 134 4.62 22.81 -3.59
N PRO A 135 4.06 23.34 -4.69
CA PRO A 135 2.98 24.33 -4.62
C PRO A 135 1.74 23.79 -3.88
N ALA A 136 1.34 22.55 -4.13
CA ALA A 136 0.21 21.93 -3.47
C ALA A 136 0.43 21.81 -1.94
N ARG A 137 1.66 21.48 -1.50
CA ARG A 137 2.04 21.49 -0.07
C ARG A 137 1.94 22.88 0.54
N PHE A 138 2.40 23.90 -0.18
CA PHE A 138 2.37 25.27 0.27
C PHE A 138 0.92 25.78 0.40
N LEU A 139 0.09 25.60 -0.64
CA LEU A 139 -1.33 25.99 -0.64
C LEU A 139 -2.11 25.24 0.46
N ARG A 140 -1.79 23.97 0.72
CA ARG A 140 -2.38 23.20 1.83
C ARG A 140 -2.05 23.82 3.20
N ARG A 141 -0.85 24.35 3.41
CA ARG A 141 -0.48 25.05 4.65
C ARG A 141 -1.39 26.24 4.94
N TRP A 142 -1.78 26.97 3.91
CA TRP A 142 -2.66 28.13 4.01
C TRP A 142 -4.16 27.79 4.00
N GLY A 143 -4.51 26.51 3.87
CA GLY A 143 -5.90 26.08 3.85
C GLY A 143 -6.66 26.39 2.57
N ALA A 144 -5.97 26.80 1.51
CA ALA A 144 -6.54 27.33 0.27
C ALA A 144 -7.10 26.26 -0.69
N LEU A 145 -6.93 24.96 -0.38
CA LEU A 145 -7.38 23.88 -1.28
C LEU A 145 -8.15 22.80 -0.51
N PRO A 146 -9.18 22.20 -1.11
CA PRO A 146 -9.92 21.06 -0.55
C PRO A 146 -9.04 19.80 -0.38
N LEU A 147 -7.75 19.89 -0.70
CA LEU A 147 -6.72 18.85 -0.44
C LEU A 147 -6.63 18.42 1.03
N ARG A 148 -7.22 19.18 1.96
CA ARG A 148 -7.40 18.75 3.35
C ARG A 148 -8.21 17.46 3.49
N LEU A 149 -9.07 17.15 2.55
CA LEU A 149 -9.88 15.93 2.54
C LEU A 149 -9.03 14.71 2.17
N PHE A 150 -8.06 14.90 1.27
CA PHE A 150 -7.21 13.84 0.79
C PHE A 150 -5.92 13.65 1.62
N PHE A 151 -5.46 14.71 2.29
CA PHE A 151 -4.14 14.75 2.92
C PHE A 151 -4.24 15.26 4.36
N PRO A 152 -4.42 14.40 5.35
CA PRO A 152 -4.50 14.81 6.75
C PRO A 152 -3.13 15.34 7.26
N GLY A 153 -3.20 16.30 8.16
CA GLY A 153 -2.03 16.86 8.84
C GLY A 153 -1.42 18.10 8.17
N LYS A 154 -0.48 18.76 8.84
CA LYS A 154 0.31 19.89 8.30
C LYS A 154 1.50 19.31 7.52
N PRO A 155 1.76 19.72 6.26
CA PRO A 155 2.89 19.20 5.52
C PRO A 155 4.21 19.68 6.10
N ALA A 156 5.18 18.78 6.25
CA ALA A 156 6.56 19.15 6.50
C ALA A 156 7.16 19.75 5.22
N VAL A 157 7.48 21.04 5.22
CA VAL A 157 7.76 21.78 3.98
C VAL A 157 9.26 21.90 3.69
N ALA A 158 10.14 21.87 4.70
CA ALA A 158 11.50 22.37 4.55
C ALA A 158 12.54 21.34 4.11
N LEU A 159 12.61 20.17 4.72
CA LEU A 159 13.70 19.21 4.50
C LEU A 159 13.21 17.95 3.77
N SER A 160 14.08 17.30 3.00
CA SER A 160 13.84 15.93 2.59
C SER A 160 13.98 14.98 3.78
N THR A 161 13.34 13.80 3.72
CA THR A 161 13.49 12.79 4.78
C THR A 161 14.94 12.37 4.96
N ALA A 162 15.74 12.30 3.91
CA ALA A 162 17.17 11.97 3.98
C ALA A 162 17.94 12.99 4.83
N ARG A 163 17.81 14.27 4.52
CA ARG A 163 18.49 15.35 5.30
C ARG A 163 18.00 15.42 6.75
N TYR A 164 16.70 15.21 6.95
CA TYR A 164 16.13 15.16 8.29
C TYR A 164 16.70 14.00 9.12
N ALA A 165 16.77 12.82 8.53
CA ALA A 165 17.36 11.64 9.19
C ALA A 165 18.84 11.88 9.52
N GLU A 166 19.64 12.42 8.59
CA GLU A 166 21.04 12.76 8.85
C GLU A 166 21.21 13.75 10.01
N GLN A 167 20.38 14.78 10.04
CA GLN A 167 20.40 15.76 11.13
C GLN A 167 20.16 15.10 12.48
N LEU A 168 19.11 14.26 12.61
CA LEU A 168 18.79 13.58 13.85
C LEU A 168 19.84 12.51 14.20
N MET A 169 20.39 11.80 13.22
CA MET A 169 21.49 10.84 13.44
C MET A 169 22.75 11.51 14.03
N ARG A 170 23.09 12.73 13.57
CA ARG A 170 24.22 13.51 14.14
C ARG A 170 23.90 13.99 15.54
N GLN A 171 22.66 14.39 15.81
CA GLN A 171 22.23 14.92 17.10
C GLN A 171 22.14 13.85 18.18
N TYR A 172 21.51 12.72 17.88
CA TYR A 172 21.15 11.69 18.88
C TYR A 172 22.13 10.52 18.93
N ARG A 173 22.87 10.23 17.85
CA ARG A 173 23.90 9.20 17.72
C ARG A 173 23.47 7.82 18.25
N PRO A 174 22.34 7.25 17.76
CA PRO A 174 21.91 5.91 18.15
C PRO A 174 22.99 4.87 17.82
N THR A 175 23.10 3.83 18.64
CA THR A 175 24.15 2.79 18.55
C THR A 175 23.57 1.39 18.24
N GLY A 176 22.25 1.25 18.25
CA GLY A 176 21.58 -0.01 18.00
C GLY A 176 21.55 -0.43 16.53
N PRO A 177 20.64 -1.32 16.13
CA PRO A 177 20.61 -1.85 14.78
C PRO A 177 20.43 -0.74 13.72
N ARG A 178 21.07 -0.95 12.57
CA ARG A 178 21.03 0.00 11.45
C ARG A 178 20.03 -0.48 10.41
N VAL A 179 19.10 0.40 10.03
CA VAL A 179 18.08 0.11 9.00
C VAL A 179 18.10 1.14 7.87
N ALA A 180 17.71 0.74 6.69
CA ALA A 180 17.42 1.69 5.61
C ALA A 180 15.92 1.99 5.59
N LEU A 181 15.54 3.24 5.38
CA LEU A 181 14.14 3.65 5.27
C LEU A 181 13.75 3.84 3.81
N LEU A 182 12.71 3.13 3.36
CA LEU A 182 12.04 3.44 2.10
C LEU A 182 11.16 4.68 2.31
N THR A 183 11.51 5.79 1.66
CA THR A 183 10.70 7.02 1.75
C THR A 183 9.49 7.00 0.83
N GLY A 184 9.56 6.25 -0.27
CA GLY A 184 8.49 6.15 -1.27
C GLY A 184 8.25 7.45 -2.05
N CYS A 185 7.44 7.39 -3.10
CA CYS A 185 7.13 8.55 -3.92
C CYS A 185 6.07 9.46 -3.28
N LEU A 186 4.86 8.93 -3.04
CA LEU A 186 3.74 9.67 -2.47
C LEU A 186 3.97 10.01 -0.99
N MET A 187 4.59 9.10 -0.25
CA MET A 187 4.97 9.31 1.14
C MET A 187 5.95 10.49 1.28
N GLU A 188 6.97 10.58 0.44
CA GLU A 188 7.93 11.69 0.47
C GLU A 188 7.33 13.00 -0.06
N ALA A 189 6.49 12.92 -1.11
CA ALA A 189 5.94 14.11 -1.73
C ALA A 189 4.76 14.72 -0.95
N VAL A 190 3.93 13.90 -0.29
CA VAL A 190 2.65 14.32 0.28
C VAL A 190 2.54 14.04 1.77
N PHE A 191 3.07 12.91 2.25
CA PHE A 191 2.95 12.42 3.63
C PHE A 191 4.30 12.44 4.35
N ARG A 192 5.18 13.37 4.01
CA ARG A 192 6.54 13.46 4.57
C ARG A 192 6.57 13.53 6.10
N GLU A 193 5.55 14.10 6.71
CA GLU A 193 5.38 14.11 8.17
C GLU A 193 5.34 12.70 8.77
N ILE A 194 4.83 11.70 8.03
CA ILE A 194 4.84 10.31 8.47
C ILE A 194 6.26 9.72 8.38
N ASN A 195 7.02 10.05 7.33
CA ASN A 195 8.42 9.69 7.24
C ASN A 195 9.23 10.30 8.39
N PHE A 196 8.99 11.58 8.71
CA PHE A 196 9.65 12.26 9.85
C PHE A 196 9.30 11.59 11.18
N ALA A 197 8.03 11.29 11.42
CA ALA A 197 7.60 10.53 12.59
C ALA A 197 8.29 9.17 12.66
N THR A 198 8.42 8.47 11.52
CA THR A 198 9.12 7.18 11.43
C THR A 198 10.58 7.32 11.86
N VAL A 199 11.29 8.33 11.34
CA VAL A 199 12.69 8.59 11.72
C VAL A 199 12.80 8.88 13.22
N ARG A 200 11.93 9.73 13.79
CA ARG A 200 11.95 10.06 15.22
C ARG A 200 11.71 8.82 16.09
N VAL A 201 10.68 8.04 15.76
CA VAL A 201 10.37 6.82 16.52
C VAL A 201 11.51 5.81 16.47
N LEU A 202 12.13 5.60 15.31
CA LEU A 202 13.27 4.69 15.17
C LEU A 202 14.46 5.17 16.00
N ILE A 203 14.84 6.44 15.87
CA ILE A 203 15.97 7.02 16.62
C ILE A 203 15.70 7.02 18.13
N GLU A 204 14.49 7.37 18.58
CA GLU A 204 14.13 7.31 20.00
C GLU A 204 14.32 5.91 20.60
N ASN A 205 14.12 4.87 19.77
CA ASN A 205 14.32 3.47 20.17
C ASN A 205 15.71 2.93 19.79
N ASN A 206 16.71 3.81 19.74
CA ASN A 206 18.11 3.47 19.51
C ASN A 206 18.38 2.76 18.15
N VAL A 207 17.62 3.08 17.11
CA VAL A 207 17.82 2.53 15.77
C VAL A 207 18.52 3.54 14.88
N GLN A 208 19.61 3.11 14.23
CA GLN A 208 20.30 3.92 13.23
C GLN A 208 19.52 3.92 11.92
N VAL A 209 19.25 5.10 11.36
CA VAL A 209 18.43 5.26 10.15
C VAL A 209 19.27 5.79 8.99
N VAL A 210 19.30 5.04 7.89
CA VAL A 210 19.90 5.46 6.61
C VAL A 210 18.79 5.67 5.60
N VAL A 211 18.86 6.75 4.85
CA VAL A 211 17.92 7.07 3.77
C VAL A 211 18.71 7.24 2.48
N PRO A 212 18.79 6.22 1.60
CA PRO A 212 19.52 6.33 0.34
C PRO A 212 18.86 7.39 -0.55
N GLU A 213 19.64 8.32 -1.10
CA GLU A 213 19.13 9.40 -1.96
C GLU A 213 18.69 8.89 -3.34
N ASN A 214 19.27 7.79 -3.83
CA ASN A 214 19.02 7.20 -5.14
C ASN A 214 17.88 6.17 -5.16
N GLN A 215 17.12 6.03 -4.08
CA GLN A 215 15.91 5.21 -4.05
C GLN A 215 14.79 5.83 -4.90
N GLY A 216 13.93 4.99 -5.46
CA GLY A 216 12.82 5.40 -6.31
C GLY A 216 11.44 5.08 -5.73
N CYS A 217 10.43 5.19 -6.59
CA CYS A 217 9.11 4.64 -6.31
C CYS A 217 9.21 3.13 -6.12
N CYS A 218 8.40 2.57 -5.20
CA CYS A 218 8.35 1.11 -4.99
C CYS A 218 7.83 0.31 -6.20
N GLY A 219 7.16 0.97 -7.14
CA GLY A 219 6.58 0.34 -8.33
C GLY A 219 5.16 -0.20 -8.16
N ALA A 220 4.58 -0.18 -6.97
CA ALA A 220 3.24 -0.74 -6.73
C ALA A 220 2.15 -0.16 -7.64
N MET A 221 2.20 1.14 -7.95
CA MET A 221 1.25 1.79 -8.86
C MET A 221 1.37 1.23 -10.28
N GLN A 222 2.59 1.10 -10.78
CA GLN A 222 2.89 0.55 -12.11
C GLN A 222 2.45 -0.91 -12.22
N GLU A 223 2.69 -1.70 -11.17
CA GLU A 223 2.27 -3.09 -11.06
C GLU A 223 0.74 -3.23 -11.11
N HIS A 224 0.01 -2.42 -10.35
CA HIS A 224 -1.45 -2.37 -10.38
C HIS A 224 -2.02 -1.96 -11.75
N LEU A 225 -1.30 -1.13 -12.48
CA LEU A 225 -1.68 -0.66 -13.82
C LEU A 225 -1.16 -1.56 -14.96
N GLY A 226 -0.37 -2.60 -14.67
CA GLY A 226 0.24 -3.49 -15.67
C GLY A 226 1.28 -2.81 -16.56
N LEU A 227 2.01 -1.82 -16.05
CA LEU A 227 2.98 -1.04 -16.84
C LEU A 227 4.40 -1.60 -16.74
N ASP A 228 5.09 -1.75 -17.88
CA ASP A 228 6.46 -2.27 -18.01
C ASP A 228 7.51 -1.46 -17.19
N SER A 229 7.21 -0.19 -16.94
CA SER A 229 8.11 0.67 -16.17
C SER A 229 8.37 0.20 -14.73
N VAL A 230 7.64 -0.80 -14.24
CA VAL A 230 7.87 -1.42 -12.92
C VAL A 230 9.25 -2.05 -12.82
N ASP A 231 9.75 -2.67 -13.89
CA ASP A 231 11.04 -3.39 -13.87
C ASP A 231 12.24 -2.44 -13.70
N GLN A 232 12.16 -1.26 -14.34
CA GLN A 232 13.18 -0.22 -14.15
C GLN A 232 13.21 0.29 -12.72
N LEU A 233 12.04 0.43 -12.07
CA LEU A 233 11.94 0.85 -10.67
C LEU A 233 12.47 -0.22 -9.72
N ARG A 234 12.15 -1.49 -9.97
CA ARG A 234 12.66 -2.63 -9.21
C ARG A 234 14.18 -2.68 -9.26
N GLU A 235 14.76 -2.55 -10.46
CA GLU A 235 16.21 -2.57 -10.64
C GLU A 235 16.88 -1.35 -9.99
N GLY A 236 16.31 -0.16 -10.13
CA GLY A 236 16.79 1.05 -9.45
C GLY A 236 16.83 0.90 -7.94
N ASN A 237 15.76 0.38 -7.34
CA ASN A 237 15.69 0.12 -5.90
C ASN A 237 16.65 -1.00 -5.47
N ARG A 238 16.81 -2.05 -6.28
CA ARG A 238 17.80 -3.11 -6.00
C ARG A 238 19.19 -2.51 -5.88
N LYS A 239 19.60 -1.66 -6.81
CA LYS A 239 20.89 -0.96 -6.77
C LYS A 239 21.01 -0.03 -5.55
N ALA A 240 19.92 0.67 -5.20
CA ALA A 240 19.92 1.62 -4.09
C ALA A 240 20.09 0.96 -2.72
N PHE A 241 19.57 -0.25 -2.53
CA PHE A 241 19.53 -0.91 -1.23
C PHE A 241 20.54 -2.07 -1.07
N SER A 242 20.97 -2.73 -2.14
CA SER A 242 21.79 -3.97 -2.04
C SER A 242 23.19 -3.76 -1.47
N SER A 243 23.77 -2.56 -1.58
CA SER A 243 25.12 -2.25 -1.11
C SER A 243 25.18 -1.69 0.31
N LEU A 244 24.04 -1.56 0.97
CA LEU A 244 23.97 -0.97 2.31
C LEU A 244 24.30 -1.98 3.40
N ASP A 245 25.11 -1.56 4.35
CA ASP A 245 25.34 -2.29 5.59
C ASP A 245 24.19 -1.98 6.58
N VAL A 246 23.10 -2.72 6.46
CA VAL A 246 21.89 -2.58 7.29
C VAL A 246 21.26 -3.95 7.55
N VAL A 247 20.54 -4.08 8.65
CA VAL A 247 19.88 -5.35 9.01
C VAL A 247 18.59 -5.57 8.22
N ALA A 248 17.95 -4.49 7.75
CA ALA A 248 16.72 -4.55 6.94
C ALA A 248 16.47 -3.21 6.25
N VAL A 249 15.67 -3.23 5.19
CA VAL A 249 14.95 -2.05 4.69
C VAL A 249 13.60 -2.01 5.39
N VAL A 250 13.26 -0.90 6.05
CA VAL A 250 11.95 -0.70 6.66
C VAL A 250 11.07 0.18 5.78
N ALA A 251 9.79 -0.17 5.70
CA ALA A 251 8.78 0.59 4.98
C ALA A 251 7.62 0.95 5.91
N ASN A 252 7.19 2.20 5.87
CA ASN A 252 6.03 2.68 6.62
C ASN A 252 4.74 2.72 5.78
N SER A 253 4.69 1.92 4.74
CA SER A 253 3.50 1.75 3.89
C SER A 253 3.47 0.31 3.41
N SER A 254 2.44 -0.42 3.83
CA SER A 254 2.34 -1.87 3.61
C SER A 254 2.37 -2.25 2.13
N GLY A 255 1.72 -1.47 1.26
CA GLY A 255 1.75 -1.69 -0.19
C GLY A 255 3.13 -1.46 -0.80
N CYS A 256 3.82 -0.41 -0.35
CA CYS A 256 5.19 -0.12 -0.78
C CYS A 256 6.17 -1.19 -0.28
N GLY A 257 6.02 -1.64 0.98
CA GLY A 257 6.83 -2.71 1.56
C GLY A 257 6.69 -4.02 0.79
N LEU A 258 5.46 -4.40 0.43
CA LEU A 258 5.19 -5.58 -0.38
C LEU A 258 5.87 -5.51 -1.76
N ALA A 259 5.70 -4.40 -2.48
CA ALA A 259 6.29 -4.21 -3.81
C ALA A 259 7.83 -4.20 -3.76
N LEU A 260 8.41 -3.51 -2.76
CA LEU A 260 9.87 -3.51 -2.57
C LEU A 260 10.39 -4.89 -2.18
N GLY A 261 9.65 -5.64 -1.35
CA GLY A 261 10.00 -7.02 -0.98
C GLY A 261 10.14 -7.94 -2.18
N LYS A 262 9.28 -7.79 -3.19
CA LYS A 262 9.40 -8.50 -4.48
C LYS A 262 10.67 -8.06 -5.23
N ALA A 263 10.96 -6.76 -5.26
CA ALA A 263 12.14 -6.22 -5.95
C ALA A 263 13.46 -6.70 -5.32
N LEU A 264 13.50 -6.88 -3.99
CA LEU A 264 14.69 -7.29 -3.23
C LEU A 264 14.70 -8.79 -2.86
N LYS A 265 13.79 -9.59 -3.43
CA LYS A 265 13.69 -11.03 -3.14
C LYS A 265 15.04 -11.75 -3.32
N GLY A 266 15.45 -12.50 -2.30
CA GLY A 266 16.74 -13.19 -2.26
C GLY A 266 17.94 -12.34 -1.82
N GLY A 267 17.72 -11.07 -1.47
CA GLY A 267 18.75 -10.16 -0.96
C GLY A 267 18.36 -9.54 0.38
N MET A 268 18.41 -8.22 0.47
CA MET A 268 18.10 -7.45 1.68
C MET A 268 16.66 -7.65 2.14
N PRO A 269 16.42 -8.03 3.42
CA PRO A 269 15.06 -8.20 3.92
C PRO A 269 14.31 -6.86 3.98
N VAL A 270 13.04 -6.87 3.55
CA VAL A 270 12.14 -5.72 3.67
C VAL A 270 11.10 -6.04 4.75
N ARG A 271 10.94 -5.12 5.71
CA ARG A 271 10.02 -5.27 6.83
C ARG A 271 9.07 -4.07 6.94
N ASP A 272 7.83 -4.31 7.34
CA ASP A 272 6.96 -3.22 7.79
C ASP A 272 7.58 -2.60 9.05
N VAL A 273 7.57 -1.26 9.16
CA VAL A 273 8.20 -0.55 10.27
C VAL A 273 7.57 -0.90 11.61
N LEU A 274 6.25 -1.15 11.63
CA LEU A 274 5.56 -1.51 12.87
C LEU A 274 5.87 -2.96 13.29
N ASP A 275 6.04 -3.86 12.33
CA ASP A 275 6.53 -5.22 12.58
C ASP A 275 7.97 -5.19 13.10
N PHE A 276 8.84 -4.38 12.51
CA PHE A 276 10.21 -4.19 12.99
C PHE A 276 10.25 -3.69 14.44
N LEU A 277 9.43 -2.68 14.77
CA LEU A 277 9.32 -2.12 16.11
C LEU A 277 8.70 -3.09 17.12
N GLY A 278 7.89 -4.05 16.68
CA GLY A 278 7.23 -5.01 17.56
C GLY A 278 8.17 -5.88 18.40
N GLY A 279 9.42 -6.05 17.96
CA GLY A 279 10.47 -6.74 18.70
C GLY A 279 11.21 -5.87 19.72
N MET A 280 10.82 -4.60 19.92
CA MET A 280 11.50 -3.64 20.75
C MET A 280 10.71 -3.28 22.00
N ASN A 281 11.40 -2.84 23.03
CA ASN A 281 10.78 -2.27 24.24
C ASN A 281 10.47 -0.79 24.01
N LEU A 282 9.28 -0.52 23.45
CA LEU A 282 8.87 0.84 23.09
C LEU A 282 8.43 1.66 24.30
N LYS A 283 8.80 2.93 24.32
CA LYS A 283 8.28 3.88 25.32
C LYS A 283 6.79 4.11 25.08
N LYS A 284 5.97 3.85 26.11
CA LYS A 284 4.54 4.15 26.06
C LYS A 284 4.32 5.66 26.07
N ARG A 285 3.45 6.14 25.17
CA ARG A 285 3.03 7.54 25.16
C ARG A 285 2.05 7.80 26.28
N ASP A 286 2.28 8.88 27.02
CA ASP A 286 1.30 9.35 28.00
C ASP A 286 0.20 10.12 27.27
N ARG A 287 -1.04 9.69 27.44
CA ARG A 287 -2.25 10.36 26.92
C ARG A 287 -3.13 10.93 28.01
N GLY A 288 -2.65 10.92 29.26
CA GLY A 288 -3.44 11.32 30.41
C GLY A 288 -4.77 10.60 30.49
N ASN A 289 -5.83 11.32 30.90
CA ASN A 289 -7.20 10.80 30.96
C ASN A 289 -7.97 10.95 29.65
N SER A 290 -7.30 10.77 28.49
CA SER A 290 -7.94 10.89 27.20
C SER A 290 -9.12 9.93 27.05
N LYS A 291 -10.26 10.48 26.64
CA LYS A 291 -11.47 9.68 26.26
C LYS A 291 -11.40 9.17 24.83
N ALA A 292 -10.32 9.45 24.11
CA ALA A 292 -10.13 8.97 22.75
C ALA A 292 -10.10 7.43 22.69
N ARG A 293 -10.71 6.89 21.68
CA ARG A 293 -10.66 5.46 21.33
C ARG A 293 -9.94 5.29 19.99
N LEU A 294 -9.02 4.35 19.95
CA LEU A 294 -8.26 4.01 18.77
C LEU A 294 -8.80 2.71 18.16
N TYR A 295 -9.38 2.81 16.98
CA TYR A 295 -9.79 1.67 16.17
C TYR A 295 -8.71 1.38 15.13
N ILE A 296 -8.27 0.12 15.05
CA ILE A 296 -7.19 -0.28 14.15
C ILE A 296 -7.76 -0.93 12.91
N ASP A 297 -7.45 -0.35 11.76
CA ASP A 297 -7.65 -0.89 10.43
C ASP A 297 -6.35 -1.50 9.91
N LEU A 298 -6.38 -2.77 9.55
CA LEU A 298 -5.23 -3.51 9.07
C LEU A 298 -5.18 -3.46 7.53
N PRO A 299 -4.17 -2.85 6.91
CA PRO A 299 -4.06 -2.86 5.46
C PRO A 299 -4.01 -4.29 4.90
N CYS A 300 -4.78 -4.56 3.85
CA CYS A 300 -4.81 -5.87 3.22
C CYS A 300 -3.41 -6.35 2.78
N HIS A 301 -2.56 -5.46 2.26
CA HIS A 301 -1.18 -5.79 1.90
C HIS A 301 -0.27 -6.08 3.09
N LEU A 302 -0.60 -5.62 4.30
CA LEU A 302 0.09 -6.04 5.51
C LEU A 302 -0.27 -7.50 5.85
N VAL A 303 -1.58 -7.77 5.93
CA VAL A 303 -2.08 -9.06 6.42
C VAL A 303 -1.95 -10.16 5.37
N HIS A 304 -2.42 -9.90 4.16
CA HIS A 304 -2.50 -10.92 3.10
C HIS A 304 -1.24 -10.95 2.23
N GLY A 305 -0.69 -9.78 1.87
CA GLY A 305 0.49 -9.68 1.00
C GLY A 305 1.79 -10.00 1.74
N GLN A 306 2.05 -9.34 2.86
CA GLN A 306 3.26 -9.59 3.68
C GLN A 306 3.07 -10.74 4.67
N LYS A 307 1.85 -11.31 4.77
CA LYS A 307 1.51 -12.45 5.64
C LYS A 307 1.77 -12.17 7.13
N LEU A 308 1.63 -10.93 7.56
CA LEU A 308 1.74 -10.55 8.96
C LEU A 308 0.39 -10.72 9.65
N ALA A 309 0.41 -11.22 10.90
CA ALA A 309 -0.84 -11.43 11.66
C ALA A 309 -1.60 -10.12 11.91
N GLY A 310 -0.89 -9.01 11.97
CA GLY A 310 -1.41 -7.66 12.21
C GLY A 310 -0.29 -6.74 12.67
N ILE A 311 -0.65 -5.61 13.28
CA ILE A 311 0.28 -4.74 13.98
C ILE A 311 0.53 -5.34 15.37
N PRO A 312 1.80 -5.51 15.80
CA PRO A 312 2.11 -6.09 17.10
C PRO A 312 1.43 -5.33 18.26
N GLU A 313 0.90 -6.06 19.24
CA GLU A 313 0.22 -5.47 20.40
C GLU A 313 1.16 -4.56 21.21
N THR A 314 2.45 -4.90 21.28
CA THR A 314 3.47 -4.08 21.94
C THR A 314 3.52 -2.68 21.33
N VAL A 315 3.42 -2.58 19.99
CA VAL A 315 3.35 -1.31 19.26
C VAL A 315 2.05 -0.56 19.56
N LEU A 316 0.92 -1.26 19.53
CA LEU A 316 -0.39 -0.64 19.79
C LEU A 316 -0.50 -0.15 21.24
N ASN A 317 -0.02 -0.92 22.21
CA ASN A 317 0.02 -0.54 23.62
C ASN A 317 0.94 0.68 23.88
N ALA A 318 2.04 0.79 23.11
CA ALA A 318 2.95 1.93 23.20
C ALA A 318 2.32 3.24 22.72
N THR A 319 1.23 3.21 21.94
CA THR A 319 0.50 4.44 21.54
C THR A 319 -0.13 5.17 22.73
N GLY A 320 -0.36 4.47 23.83
CA GLY A 320 -0.98 5.02 25.04
C GLY A 320 -2.50 5.16 24.97
N TYR A 321 -3.13 4.86 23.86
CA TYR A 321 -4.59 4.85 23.72
C TYR A 321 -5.20 3.51 24.14
N ARG A 322 -6.47 3.55 24.51
CA ARG A 322 -7.32 2.35 24.51
C ARG A 322 -7.62 2.01 23.05
N TRP A 323 -7.18 0.84 22.61
CA TRP A 323 -7.35 0.41 21.22
C TRP A 323 -8.16 -0.88 21.11
N GLU A 324 -8.76 -1.05 19.95
CA GLU A 324 -9.41 -2.28 19.52
C GLU A 324 -9.30 -2.41 17.99
N LEU A 325 -9.42 -3.63 17.48
CA LEU A 325 -9.53 -3.82 16.04
C LEU A 325 -10.89 -3.28 15.56
N ALA A 326 -10.88 -2.54 14.47
CA ALA A 326 -12.10 -2.15 13.79
C ALA A 326 -12.88 -3.41 13.37
N PRO A 327 -14.21 -3.40 13.38
CA PRO A 327 -14.97 -4.45 12.72
C PRO A 327 -14.47 -4.64 11.30
N GLN A 328 -14.33 -5.91 10.86
CA GLN A 328 -13.79 -6.22 9.53
C GLN A 328 -12.40 -5.57 9.27
N ALA A 329 -11.57 -5.45 10.30
CA ALA A 329 -10.26 -4.79 10.21
C ALA A 329 -9.37 -5.33 9.08
N ARG A 330 -9.51 -6.62 8.73
CA ARG A 330 -8.70 -7.31 7.72
C ARG A 330 -9.26 -7.19 6.31
N ASP A 331 -10.48 -6.68 6.14
CA ASP A 331 -11.10 -6.51 4.84
C ASP A 331 -10.47 -5.34 4.09
N CYS A 332 -10.60 -5.37 2.76
CA CYS A 332 -10.08 -4.29 1.92
C CYS A 332 -10.86 -2.99 2.16
N CYS A 333 -10.16 -1.86 2.18
CA CYS A 333 -10.78 -0.53 2.24
C CYS A 333 -11.32 -0.03 0.90
N GLY A 334 -11.13 -0.80 -0.18
CA GLY A 334 -11.55 -0.43 -1.53
C GLY A 334 -10.57 0.45 -2.31
N SER A 335 -9.44 0.86 -1.72
CA SER A 335 -8.50 1.75 -2.42
C SER A 335 -7.72 1.07 -3.53
N GLY A 336 -7.20 -0.17 -3.31
CA GLY A 336 -6.51 -1.00 -4.29
C GLY A 336 -5.41 -0.27 -5.07
N GLY A 337 -4.60 0.55 -4.39
CA GLY A 337 -3.57 1.38 -5.02
C GLY A 337 -4.15 2.50 -5.88
N VAL A 338 -4.64 2.19 -7.06
CA VAL A 338 -5.29 3.11 -8.02
C VAL A 338 -6.71 2.68 -8.39
N TYR A 339 -7.20 1.59 -7.81
CA TYR A 339 -8.51 1.03 -8.12
C TYR A 339 -9.65 2.03 -7.85
N ASN A 340 -9.57 2.78 -6.75
CA ASN A 340 -10.54 3.82 -6.42
C ASN A 340 -10.59 4.97 -7.44
N LEU A 341 -9.54 5.16 -8.24
CA LEU A 341 -9.53 6.13 -9.34
C LEU A 341 -10.07 5.56 -10.65
N GLN A 342 -10.01 4.23 -10.82
CA GLN A 342 -10.50 3.51 -12.00
C GLN A 342 -11.96 3.08 -11.82
N LYS A 343 -12.34 2.67 -10.61
CA LYS A 343 -13.63 2.10 -10.25
C LYS A 343 -14.17 2.80 -8.98
N PRO A 344 -14.47 4.10 -9.07
CA PRO A 344 -14.84 4.89 -7.88
C PRO A 344 -16.11 4.39 -7.19
N ASP A 345 -17.11 3.93 -7.95
CA ASP A 345 -18.38 3.46 -7.39
C ASP A 345 -18.20 2.18 -6.58
N SER A 346 -17.55 1.17 -7.16
CA SER A 346 -17.23 -0.09 -6.46
C SER A 346 -16.34 0.15 -5.23
N ALA A 347 -15.34 1.03 -5.37
CA ALA A 347 -14.46 1.41 -4.25
C ALA A 347 -15.24 2.09 -3.10
N ARG A 348 -16.22 2.94 -3.46
CA ARG A 348 -17.09 3.62 -2.50
C ARG A 348 -18.02 2.65 -1.79
N GLU A 349 -18.59 1.67 -2.49
CA GLU A 349 -19.45 0.64 -1.88
C GLU A 349 -18.67 -0.27 -0.92
N ILE A 350 -17.45 -0.68 -1.29
CA ILE A 350 -16.56 -1.44 -0.39
C ILE A 350 -16.29 -0.63 0.88
N LEU A 351 -15.93 0.65 0.71
CA LEU A 351 -15.65 1.55 1.84
C LEU A 351 -16.89 1.77 2.71
N ALA A 352 -18.08 1.94 2.12
CA ALA A 352 -19.32 2.17 2.83
C ALA A 352 -19.62 1.03 3.81
N LYS A 353 -19.54 -0.23 3.34
CA LYS A 353 -19.73 -1.42 4.18
C LYS A 353 -18.73 -1.44 5.35
N LYS A 354 -17.47 -1.14 5.06
CA LYS A 354 -16.39 -1.18 6.06
C LYS A 354 -16.43 -0.02 7.05
N SER A 355 -16.93 1.15 6.65
CA SER A 355 -16.90 2.37 7.46
C SER A 355 -18.13 2.58 8.35
N ASP A 356 -19.20 1.81 8.15
CA ASP A 356 -20.49 2.04 8.84
C ASP A 356 -20.36 2.02 10.37
N PHE A 357 -19.50 1.16 10.93
CA PHE A 357 -19.28 1.08 12.37
C PHE A 357 -18.85 2.43 12.99
N LEU A 358 -18.18 3.29 12.24
CA LEU A 358 -17.74 4.60 12.74
C LEU A 358 -18.90 5.51 13.13
N ASN A 359 -20.09 5.30 12.57
CA ASN A 359 -21.29 6.06 12.95
C ASN A 359 -21.73 5.80 14.40
N THR A 360 -21.40 4.63 14.94
CA THR A 360 -21.76 4.21 16.31
C THR A 360 -20.54 4.03 17.22
N ALA A 361 -19.32 4.17 16.67
CA ALA A 361 -18.07 4.00 17.40
C ALA A 361 -17.98 4.89 18.64
N GLN A 362 -17.42 4.38 19.73
CA GLN A 362 -17.26 5.12 20.97
C GLN A 362 -15.93 5.88 21.00
N GLY A 363 -15.87 6.93 21.81
CA GLY A 363 -14.65 7.74 21.99
C GLY A 363 -14.87 9.20 21.58
N ASP A 364 -14.08 10.07 22.20
CA ASP A 364 -14.02 11.49 21.90
C ASP A 364 -12.57 11.98 22.09
N PRO A 365 -11.84 12.17 21.01
CA PRO A 365 -12.19 11.82 19.62
C PRO A 365 -12.17 10.31 19.32
N VAL A 366 -12.84 9.92 18.23
CA VAL A 366 -12.65 8.62 17.57
C VAL A 366 -11.43 8.72 16.66
N ILE A 367 -10.45 7.83 16.84
CA ILE A 367 -9.24 7.75 16.02
C ILE A 367 -9.25 6.44 15.24
N LEU A 368 -9.06 6.50 13.93
CA LEU A 368 -8.82 5.34 13.09
C LEU A 368 -7.34 5.26 12.75
N GLY A 369 -6.67 4.22 13.23
CA GLY A 369 -5.26 3.96 12.99
C GLY A 369 -5.05 2.94 11.87
N THR A 370 -4.21 3.25 10.90
CA THR A 370 -3.81 2.30 9.85
C THR A 370 -2.33 2.48 9.51
N SER A 371 -1.69 1.52 8.83
CA SER A 371 -0.27 1.56 8.47
C SER A 371 -0.02 1.69 6.97
N ASN A 372 -0.98 2.28 6.23
CA ASN A 372 -0.83 2.49 4.80
C ASN A 372 -1.47 3.82 4.38
N HIS A 373 -0.67 4.69 3.76
CA HIS A 373 -1.13 6.02 3.33
C HIS A 373 -2.31 5.95 2.34
N VAL A 374 -2.35 4.96 1.47
CA VAL A 374 -3.45 4.79 0.49
C VAL A 374 -4.75 4.44 1.21
N CYS A 375 -4.70 3.60 2.26
CA CYS A 375 -5.84 3.34 3.13
C CYS A 375 -6.25 4.61 3.90
N MET A 376 -5.28 5.41 4.41
CA MET A 376 -5.58 6.69 5.06
C MET A 376 -6.35 7.63 4.12
N MET A 377 -5.95 7.74 2.87
CA MET A 377 -6.66 8.54 1.86
C MET A 377 -8.09 8.03 1.68
N GLN A 378 -8.26 6.72 1.55
CA GLN A 378 -9.55 6.09 1.35
C GLN A 378 -10.50 6.33 2.56
N TRP A 379 -10.00 6.20 3.78
CA TRP A 379 -10.77 6.50 4.99
C TRP A 379 -11.17 7.98 5.10
N ASN A 380 -10.33 8.90 4.61
CA ASN A 380 -10.69 10.31 4.55
C ASN A 380 -11.82 10.58 3.54
N THR A 381 -11.92 9.81 2.45
CA THR A 381 -13.04 9.94 1.51
C THR A 381 -14.36 9.50 2.15
N ALA A 382 -14.36 8.55 3.09
CA ALA A 382 -15.59 8.15 3.80
C ALA A 382 -16.28 9.33 4.48
N ARG A 383 -15.48 10.25 5.06
CA ARG A 383 -16.02 11.50 5.65
C ARG A 383 -16.42 12.50 4.59
N ALA A 384 -15.61 12.67 3.55
CA ALA A 384 -15.87 13.62 2.47
C ALA A 384 -17.16 13.29 1.71
N ASP A 385 -17.39 12.00 1.47
CA ASP A 385 -18.56 11.47 0.76
C ASP A 385 -19.80 11.32 1.66
N GLY A 386 -19.70 11.68 2.93
CA GLY A 386 -20.81 11.59 3.88
C GLY A 386 -21.20 10.16 4.27
N LEU A 387 -20.32 9.16 4.04
CA LEU A 387 -20.55 7.77 4.46
C LEU A 387 -20.51 7.66 6.00
N VAL A 388 -19.67 8.45 6.64
CA VAL A 388 -19.56 8.56 8.08
C VAL A 388 -19.94 9.96 8.53
N ARG A 389 -20.96 10.07 9.39
CA ARG A 389 -21.49 11.34 9.91
C ARG A 389 -20.77 11.75 11.19
N LYS A 390 -20.36 10.80 12.01
CA LYS A 390 -19.63 11.05 13.25
C LYS A 390 -18.22 11.54 12.94
N PRO A 391 -17.74 12.63 13.59
CA PRO A 391 -16.36 13.07 13.44
C PRO A 391 -15.35 11.99 13.88
N PHE A 392 -14.36 11.75 13.07
CA PHE A 392 -13.24 10.87 13.40
C PHE A 392 -11.95 11.39 12.77
N GLU A 393 -10.82 10.98 13.32
CA GLU A 393 -9.50 11.29 12.79
C GLU A 393 -8.84 10.04 12.21
N VAL A 394 -8.22 10.18 11.04
CA VAL A 394 -7.39 9.12 10.46
C VAL A 394 -5.93 9.40 10.75
N LYS A 395 -5.23 8.45 11.36
CA LYS A 395 -3.80 8.56 11.70
C LYS A 395 -3.03 7.35 11.19
N HIS A 396 -1.80 7.60 10.76
CA HIS A 396 -0.85 6.50 10.63
C HIS A 396 -0.42 6.05 12.03
N VAL A 397 -0.36 4.73 12.28
CA VAL A 397 -0.02 4.23 13.63
C VAL A 397 1.33 4.76 14.11
N ILE A 398 2.31 4.93 13.20
CA ILE A 398 3.62 5.51 13.55
C ILE A 398 3.50 6.93 14.10
N GLN A 399 2.52 7.73 13.66
CA GLN A 399 2.28 9.08 14.19
C GLN A 399 1.75 9.05 15.63
N LEU A 400 1.11 7.96 16.03
CA LEU A 400 0.64 7.77 17.41
C LEU A 400 1.78 7.40 18.38
N LEU A 401 2.89 6.91 17.82
CA LEU A 401 4.14 6.61 18.54
C LEU A 401 5.11 7.78 18.53
N ASP A 402 4.86 8.81 17.73
CA ASP A 402 5.80 9.91 17.51
C ASP A 402 6.06 10.69 18.80
N PRO A 403 7.32 10.82 19.22
CA PRO A 403 7.69 11.64 20.39
C PRO A 403 7.54 13.14 20.16
N GLY A 404 7.40 13.56 18.89
CA GLY A 404 7.45 14.97 18.53
C GLY A 404 8.87 15.50 18.31
N GLU A 405 8.97 16.78 17.94
CA GLU A 405 10.26 17.45 17.79
C GLU A 405 10.89 17.72 19.15
N GLY A 406 12.22 17.63 19.22
CA GLY A 406 12.96 17.89 20.46
C GLY A 406 12.84 16.80 21.53
N PHE A 407 12.52 15.57 21.14
CA PHE A 407 12.42 14.45 22.06
C PHE A 407 13.76 14.14 22.76
N ALA A 408 13.69 13.61 23.98
CA ALA A 408 14.85 13.11 24.70
C ALA A 408 15.07 11.62 24.37
N ALA A 409 16.19 11.32 23.74
CA ALA A 409 16.64 9.95 23.57
C ALA A 409 17.63 9.61 24.69
N THR A 410 17.34 8.56 25.43
CA THR A 410 18.23 8.00 26.46
C THR A 410 18.61 6.59 26.02
N TYR A 411 19.83 6.42 25.55
CA TYR A 411 20.38 5.13 25.17
C TYR A 411 21.28 4.59 26.27
#